data_a297855eee2dd3fff3bec6076bf29583
#
_entry.id   a297855eee2dd3fff3bec6076bf29583
#
_cell.length_a   1.000
_cell.length_b   1.000
_cell.length_c   1.000
_cell.angle_alpha   90.00
_cell.angle_beta   90.00
_cell.angle_gamma   90.00
#
_symmetry.space_group_name_H-M   'P 1'
#
loop_
_entity.id
_entity.type
_entity.pdbx_description
1 polymer ?
#
loop_
_entity_poly.entity_id
_entity_poly.type
_entity_poly.pdbx_seq_one_letter_code
_entity_poly.pdbx_strand_id
1 'polypeptide(L)'
;MYGETASIGSNTDRFTERVTGYDSNGNITGLQRYGQTSVAGYGLVDNLSFTLDGNRLNRVDDAATASAYNGSFEFKDGVKQAGEYAYDANGNLTKDLNKNIIDIQYNVLNLPSAVTFADGSVISYLYSADGVKLRTVHTINGTATTTDYCGNVVYENGVARLLLTEVGYITLSDKKYHYYLQDHQGNNRVVVNQSGSVEETNHYYPFGGVFASSGNVQPYKYNGKELDTKKGLDWYDYGARRHDAALGRFTTVDPMAEKYYSTNPYAYCLNNPINFIDPTGQFVSPIYDRNGRLLGTDDEGLEGKAIIMDKSNFKQGMSHEEALSHSLGYEGLIDDQARSNYTTSYTELKDRPDYDGYLTKSEADAWWRGKSGEPLFVDQSKIELHGINTSSFKKKNPISKNFIWRLTNTGKVYGTLKMTLVDAEKGKVFIGLKSYMDKYDFNMDGRFFRDFATWVGRPGKANDGKDFLIHSYGYAIVPVIK
;
A
#
# COMPACT_ATOMS: atom_id res chain seq x y z
N MET A 1 -19.01 -10.90 -11.58
CA MET A 1 -20.23 -11.69 -11.95
C MET A 1 -19.91 -13.15 -11.69
N TYR A 2 -20.71 -13.81 -10.87
CA TYR A 2 -20.58 -15.24 -10.61
C TYR A 2 -21.70 -15.94 -11.36
N GLY A 3 -21.37 -16.73 -12.38
CA GLY A 3 -22.31 -17.55 -13.11
C GLY A 3 -22.30 -18.97 -12.57
N GLU A 4 -23.42 -19.50 -12.16
CA GLU A 4 -23.63 -20.91 -11.77
C GLU A 4 -23.94 -21.81 -12.95
N THR A 5 -24.04 -21.28 -14.17
CA THR A 5 -24.29 -22.02 -15.41
C THR A 5 -23.43 -21.45 -16.52
N ALA A 6 -23.29 -22.19 -17.63
CA ALA A 6 -22.50 -21.79 -18.80
C ALA A 6 -22.96 -20.49 -19.50
N SER A 7 -23.98 -19.81 -19.00
CA SER A 7 -24.39 -18.46 -19.37
C SER A 7 -24.09 -17.51 -18.22
N ILE A 8 -23.33 -16.46 -18.47
CA ILE A 8 -23.14 -15.34 -17.55
C ILE A 8 -24.51 -14.65 -17.41
N GLY A 9 -25.28 -15.06 -16.42
CA GLY A 9 -26.56 -14.44 -16.08
C GLY A 9 -26.31 -13.23 -15.16
N SER A 10 -27.01 -12.12 -15.40
CA SER A 10 -27.04 -10.96 -14.52
C SER A 10 -27.90 -11.22 -13.29
N ASN A 11 -27.47 -12.05 -12.36
CA ASN A 11 -28.10 -12.12 -11.03
C ASN A 11 -27.56 -10.97 -10.17
N THR A 12 -28.16 -9.80 -10.31
CA THR A 12 -27.68 -8.53 -9.77
C THR A 12 -27.73 -8.42 -8.25
N ASP A 13 -28.48 -9.30 -7.55
CA ASP A 13 -28.71 -9.15 -6.10
C ASP A 13 -28.37 -10.41 -5.29
N ARG A 14 -27.36 -11.17 -5.72
CA ARG A 14 -26.88 -12.32 -4.95
C ARG A 14 -25.76 -11.96 -3.97
N PHE A 15 -24.68 -11.34 -4.46
CA PHE A 15 -23.52 -10.92 -3.68
C PHE A 15 -23.07 -9.56 -4.19
N THR A 16 -24.00 -8.64 -4.32
CA THR A 16 -23.76 -7.25 -4.72
C THR A 16 -23.41 -6.44 -3.49
N GLU A 17 -22.37 -5.63 -3.58
CA GLU A 17 -22.06 -4.54 -2.67
C GLU A 17 -22.20 -3.23 -3.44
N ARG A 18 -22.93 -2.26 -2.87
CA ARG A 18 -23.27 -1.00 -3.54
C ARG A 18 -23.18 0.15 -2.56
N VAL A 19 -22.38 1.15 -2.89
CA VAL A 19 -22.43 2.44 -2.20
C VAL A 19 -23.65 3.21 -2.73
N THR A 20 -24.52 3.66 -1.84
CA THR A 20 -25.77 4.33 -2.19
C THR A 20 -25.71 5.84 -2.05
N GLY A 21 -24.67 6.38 -1.41
CA GLY A 21 -24.49 7.83 -1.28
C GLY A 21 -23.11 8.21 -0.75
N TYR A 22 -22.74 9.45 -1.11
CA TYR A 22 -21.56 10.13 -0.60
C TYR A 22 -21.92 11.52 -0.13
N ASP A 23 -21.18 12.05 0.85
CA ASP A 23 -21.23 13.47 1.19
C ASP A 23 -20.25 14.31 0.32
N SER A 24 -20.22 15.61 0.56
CA SER A 24 -19.34 16.53 -0.18
C SER A 24 -17.84 16.31 0.10
N ASN A 25 -17.48 15.58 1.16
CA ASN A 25 -16.11 15.23 1.51
C ASN A 25 -15.70 13.85 0.97
N GLY A 26 -16.58 13.18 0.21
CA GLY A 26 -16.36 11.84 -0.31
C GLY A 26 -16.50 10.73 0.74
N ASN A 27 -17.10 11.00 1.90
CA ASN A 27 -17.46 9.94 2.85
C ASN A 27 -18.60 9.12 2.30
N ILE A 28 -18.54 7.80 2.48
CA ILE A 28 -19.69 6.91 2.25
C ILE A 28 -20.77 7.26 3.27
N THR A 29 -21.99 7.57 2.81
CA THR A 29 -23.16 7.85 3.64
C THR A 29 -24.18 6.72 3.62
N GLY A 30 -24.07 5.79 2.68
CA GLY A 30 -24.90 4.60 2.61
C GLY A 30 -24.22 3.47 1.85
N LEU A 31 -24.42 2.23 2.34
CA LEU A 31 -23.85 1.01 1.77
C LEU A 31 -24.87 -0.12 1.85
N GLN A 32 -25.07 -0.83 0.76
CA GLN A 32 -25.94 -2.00 0.70
C GLN A 32 -25.15 -3.23 0.33
N ARG A 33 -25.43 -4.37 1.00
CA ARG A 33 -24.93 -5.70 0.64
C ARG A 33 -26.07 -6.66 0.46
N TYR A 34 -26.01 -7.42 -0.61
CA TYR A 34 -26.89 -8.55 -0.88
C TYR A 34 -26.10 -9.84 -0.65
N GLY A 35 -26.68 -10.77 0.08
CA GLY A 35 -26.05 -12.04 0.43
C GLY A 35 -27.05 -13.18 0.48
N GLN A 36 -26.56 -14.37 0.77
CA GLN A 36 -27.41 -15.52 1.02
C GLN A 36 -28.15 -15.34 2.35
N THR A 37 -29.46 -15.49 2.37
CA THR A 37 -30.33 -15.36 3.56
C THR A 37 -30.93 -16.69 4.01
N SER A 38 -30.86 -17.72 3.15
CA SER A 38 -31.27 -19.10 3.44
C SER A 38 -30.55 -20.07 2.50
N VAL A 39 -30.78 -21.38 2.62
CA VAL A 39 -30.17 -22.42 1.76
C VAL A 39 -30.25 -22.09 0.26
N ALA A 40 -31.35 -21.49 -0.20
CA ALA A 40 -31.57 -21.15 -1.60
C ALA A 40 -32.01 -19.68 -1.81
N GLY A 41 -32.13 -18.89 -0.74
CA GLY A 41 -32.61 -17.52 -0.76
C GLY A 41 -31.46 -16.51 -0.71
N TYR A 42 -31.63 -15.42 -1.45
CA TYR A 42 -30.73 -14.27 -1.45
C TYR A 42 -31.53 -13.00 -1.18
N GLY A 43 -30.94 -12.02 -0.52
CA GLY A 43 -31.60 -10.77 -0.19
C GLY A 43 -30.62 -9.73 0.38
N LEU A 44 -31.19 -8.59 0.76
CA LEU A 44 -30.47 -7.49 1.36
C LEU A 44 -30.09 -7.86 2.80
N VAL A 45 -28.81 -8.04 3.07
CA VAL A 45 -28.27 -8.41 4.39
C VAL A 45 -27.71 -7.22 5.15
N ASP A 46 -27.30 -6.16 4.45
CA ASP A 46 -26.93 -4.86 5.00
C ASP A 46 -27.60 -3.72 4.22
N ASN A 47 -28.15 -2.75 4.94
CA ASN A 47 -28.68 -1.49 4.39
C ASN A 47 -28.23 -0.35 5.33
N LEU A 48 -26.93 -0.03 5.24
CA LEU A 48 -26.25 0.82 6.19
C LEU A 48 -26.46 2.30 5.89
N SER A 49 -26.71 3.07 6.95
CA SER A 49 -26.70 4.53 6.95
C SER A 49 -25.62 5.04 7.89
N PHE A 50 -24.73 5.88 7.38
CA PHE A 50 -23.57 6.39 8.13
C PHE A 50 -23.85 7.82 8.61
N THR A 51 -23.75 8.05 9.91
CA THR A 51 -23.77 9.38 10.51
C THR A 51 -22.35 9.79 10.83
N LEU A 52 -21.89 10.92 10.30
CA LEU A 52 -20.51 11.40 10.39
C LEU A 52 -20.43 12.75 11.11
N ASP A 53 -19.27 12.99 11.73
CA ASP A 53 -18.84 14.30 12.22
C ASP A 53 -17.56 14.69 11.45
N GLY A 54 -17.73 15.53 10.42
CA GLY A 54 -16.70 15.74 9.39
C GLY A 54 -16.40 14.42 8.67
N ASN A 55 -15.15 13.97 8.74
CA ASN A 55 -14.73 12.67 8.16
C ASN A 55 -14.76 11.51 9.17
N ARG A 56 -15.10 11.79 10.45
CA ARG A 56 -15.14 10.78 11.51
C ARG A 56 -16.52 10.15 11.59
N LEU A 57 -16.54 8.83 11.71
CA LEU A 57 -17.78 8.08 11.87
C LEU A 57 -18.31 8.26 13.29
N ASN A 58 -19.58 8.55 13.45
CA ASN A 58 -20.24 8.69 14.75
C ASN A 58 -21.17 7.51 15.04
N ARG A 59 -21.92 7.09 14.03
CA ARG A 59 -22.92 6.02 14.14
C ARG A 59 -23.16 5.34 12.80
N VAL A 60 -23.51 4.05 12.83
CA VAL A 60 -24.00 3.30 11.68
C VAL A 60 -25.29 2.61 12.08
N ASP A 61 -26.33 2.81 11.28
CA ASP A 61 -27.61 2.12 11.41
C ASP A 61 -27.80 1.13 10.27
N ASP A 62 -28.17 -0.10 10.58
CA ASP A 62 -28.58 -1.08 9.61
C ASP A 62 -30.11 -1.22 9.60
N ALA A 63 -30.71 -0.94 8.42
CA ALA A 63 -32.13 -1.09 8.19
C ALA A 63 -32.49 -2.42 7.47
N ALA A 64 -31.54 -3.32 7.24
CA ALA A 64 -31.82 -4.64 6.70
C ALA A 64 -32.63 -5.47 7.72
N THR A 65 -33.58 -6.25 7.22
CA THR A 65 -34.41 -7.14 8.05
C THR A 65 -33.99 -8.60 7.95
N ALA A 66 -33.15 -8.94 6.98
CA ALA A 66 -32.61 -10.27 6.78
C ALA A 66 -31.16 -10.32 7.28
N SER A 67 -30.77 -11.42 7.90
CA SER A 67 -29.38 -11.69 8.28
C SER A 67 -28.71 -12.63 7.29
N ALA A 68 -27.38 -12.53 7.20
CA ALA A 68 -26.59 -13.43 6.37
C ALA A 68 -26.68 -14.89 6.88
N TYR A 69 -26.90 -15.81 5.93
CA TYR A 69 -27.08 -17.23 6.23
C TYR A 69 -25.77 -17.85 6.75
N ASN A 70 -25.87 -18.73 7.74
CA ASN A 70 -24.74 -19.44 8.38
C ASN A 70 -23.63 -18.54 8.93
N GLY A 71 -23.94 -17.31 9.36
CA GLY A 71 -22.93 -16.39 9.88
C GLY A 71 -21.96 -15.90 8.81
N SER A 72 -22.40 -15.88 7.55
CA SER A 72 -21.69 -15.22 6.47
C SER A 72 -21.49 -13.72 6.79
N PHE A 73 -20.63 -13.05 6.03
CA PHE A 73 -20.27 -11.67 6.28
C PHE A 73 -21.48 -10.71 6.19
N GLU A 74 -21.68 -9.95 7.24
CA GLU A 74 -22.61 -8.84 7.34
C GLU A 74 -22.13 -7.86 8.41
N PHE A 75 -22.58 -6.61 8.39
CA PHE A 75 -22.40 -5.67 9.48
C PHE A 75 -23.24 -6.12 10.71
N LYS A 76 -22.69 -5.96 11.89
CA LYS A 76 -23.40 -6.29 13.14
C LYS A 76 -23.81 -5.00 13.85
N ASP A 77 -25.04 -4.54 13.61
CA ASP A 77 -25.62 -3.39 14.30
C ASP A 77 -26.07 -3.79 15.73
N GLY A 78 -25.07 -3.89 16.62
CA GLY A 78 -25.28 -4.28 18.02
C GLY A 78 -25.72 -3.13 18.94
N VAL A 79 -25.48 -1.89 18.52
CA VAL A 79 -25.69 -0.69 19.37
C VAL A 79 -26.34 0.41 18.54
N LYS A 80 -27.50 0.92 19.04
CA LYS A 80 -28.28 1.94 18.33
C LYS A 80 -28.32 3.25 19.12
N GLN A 81 -27.16 3.93 19.19
CA GLN A 81 -27.03 5.20 19.93
C GLN A 81 -26.03 6.13 19.22
N ALA A 82 -26.07 7.42 19.55
CA ALA A 82 -25.04 8.35 19.10
C ALA A 82 -23.70 8.05 19.80
N GLY A 83 -22.58 8.26 19.10
CA GLY A 83 -21.25 8.05 19.65
C GLY A 83 -20.84 6.57 19.79
N GLU A 84 -21.31 5.72 18.89
CA GLU A 84 -20.86 4.33 18.75
C GLU A 84 -19.37 4.26 18.50
N TYR A 85 -18.86 5.24 17.75
CA TYR A 85 -17.46 5.40 17.38
C TYR A 85 -16.88 6.64 18.06
N ALA A 86 -15.65 6.57 18.52
CA ALA A 86 -14.91 7.72 19.04
C ALA A 86 -13.48 7.74 18.49
N TYR A 87 -12.89 8.93 18.47
CA TYR A 87 -11.56 9.16 17.90
C TYR A 87 -10.72 10.02 18.83
N ASP A 88 -9.41 9.83 18.80
CA ASP A 88 -8.44 10.70 19.47
C ASP A 88 -8.21 12.04 18.71
N ALA A 89 -7.32 12.86 19.22
CA ALA A 89 -6.97 14.15 18.60
C ALA A 89 -6.29 13.99 17.22
N ASN A 90 -5.60 12.86 16.99
CA ASN A 90 -4.94 12.54 15.72
C ASN A 90 -5.93 11.96 14.70
N GLY A 91 -7.19 11.69 15.08
CA GLY A 91 -8.17 11.06 14.22
C GLY A 91 -8.10 9.54 14.18
N ASN A 92 -7.41 8.90 15.11
CA ASN A 92 -7.40 7.45 15.24
C ASN A 92 -8.67 6.98 15.97
N LEU A 93 -9.28 5.89 15.48
CA LEU A 93 -10.45 5.29 16.12
C LEU A 93 -10.09 4.75 17.50
N THR A 94 -10.76 5.21 18.55
CA THR A 94 -10.51 4.76 19.93
C THR A 94 -11.61 3.89 20.51
N LYS A 95 -12.77 3.83 19.85
CA LYS A 95 -13.92 3.04 20.29
C LYS A 95 -14.76 2.60 19.09
N ASP A 96 -15.25 1.35 19.12
CA ASP A 96 -16.24 0.77 18.21
C ASP A 96 -17.16 -0.16 19.00
N LEU A 97 -18.32 0.36 19.38
CA LEU A 97 -19.27 -0.38 20.21
C LEU A 97 -19.94 -1.55 19.46
N ASN A 98 -20.06 -1.47 18.15
CA ASN A 98 -20.63 -2.56 17.34
C ASN A 98 -19.73 -3.80 17.32
N LYS A 99 -18.43 -3.62 17.52
CA LYS A 99 -17.45 -4.70 17.72
C LYS A 99 -17.16 -4.97 19.21
N ASN A 100 -17.92 -4.36 20.14
CA ASN A 100 -17.67 -4.40 21.59
C ASN A 100 -16.27 -3.86 21.98
N ILE A 101 -15.68 -2.99 21.19
CA ILE A 101 -14.39 -2.35 21.47
C ILE A 101 -14.65 -1.09 22.29
N ILE A 102 -14.10 -1.06 23.53
CA ILE A 102 -14.28 0.05 24.47
C ILE A 102 -13.07 1.00 24.49
N ASP A 103 -11.89 0.52 24.10
CA ASP A 103 -10.67 1.33 24.05
C ASP A 103 -9.71 0.79 23.00
N ILE A 104 -9.08 1.69 22.21
CA ILE A 104 -7.97 1.41 21.32
C ILE A 104 -6.86 2.40 21.63
N GLN A 105 -5.69 1.90 21.99
CA GLN A 105 -4.49 2.67 22.23
C GLN A 105 -3.57 2.64 21.03
N TYR A 106 -2.85 3.74 20.82
CA TYR A 106 -1.93 3.92 19.69
C TYR A 106 -0.52 4.25 20.16
N ASN A 107 0.47 3.87 19.38
CA ASN A 107 1.86 4.28 19.55
C ASN A 107 2.11 5.64 18.85
N VAL A 108 3.34 6.13 18.93
CA VAL A 108 3.76 7.43 18.32
C VAL A 108 3.66 7.46 16.78
N LEU A 109 3.54 6.29 16.14
CA LEU A 109 3.35 6.14 14.69
C LEU A 109 1.86 6.05 14.29
N ASN A 110 0.92 6.29 15.22
CA ASN A 110 -0.52 6.08 15.04
C ASN A 110 -0.90 4.63 14.66
N LEU A 111 -0.08 3.65 15.03
CA LEU A 111 -0.38 2.22 14.90
C LEU A 111 -1.06 1.72 16.18
N PRO A 112 -2.13 0.90 16.13
CA PRO A 112 -2.80 0.40 17.31
C PRO A 112 -1.85 -0.47 18.14
N SER A 113 -1.65 -0.12 19.41
CA SER A 113 -0.82 -0.89 20.36
C SER A 113 -1.63 -1.85 21.20
N ALA A 114 -2.90 -1.54 21.48
CA ALA A 114 -3.84 -2.40 22.17
C ALA A 114 -5.28 -2.11 21.75
N VAL A 115 -6.10 -3.17 21.66
CA VAL A 115 -7.55 -3.13 21.47
C VAL A 115 -8.19 -3.85 22.64
N THR A 116 -9.02 -3.15 23.42
CA THR A 116 -9.69 -3.68 24.63
C THR A 116 -11.17 -3.84 24.35
N PHE A 117 -11.69 -5.03 24.63
CA PHE A 117 -13.09 -5.39 24.47
C PHE A 117 -13.86 -5.26 25.80
N ALA A 118 -15.17 -5.10 25.72
CA ALA A 118 -16.05 -4.92 26.88
C ALA A 118 -16.03 -6.11 27.88
N ASP A 119 -15.67 -7.30 27.41
CA ASP A 119 -15.53 -8.49 28.27
C ASP A 119 -14.14 -8.63 28.92
N GLY A 120 -13.27 -7.63 28.78
CA GLY A 120 -11.91 -7.63 29.28
C GLY A 120 -10.90 -8.38 28.42
N SER A 121 -11.29 -8.93 27.26
CA SER A 121 -10.34 -9.46 26.28
C SER A 121 -9.49 -8.34 25.69
N VAL A 122 -8.23 -8.61 25.38
CA VAL A 122 -7.30 -7.63 24.83
C VAL A 122 -6.53 -8.24 23.66
N ILE A 123 -6.38 -7.47 22.58
CA ILE A 123 -5.42 -7.75 21.51
C ILE A 123 -4.34 -6.67 21.59
N SER A 124 -3.08 -7.07 21.75
CA SER A 124 -1.96 -6.13 21.80
C SER A 124 -0.97 -6.39 20.67
N TYR A 125 -0.32 -5.31 20.21
CA TYR A 125 0.60 -5.33 19.10
C TYR A 125 1.95 -4.71 19.50
N LEU A 126 3.03 -5.28 18.99
CA LEU A 126 4.38 -4.75 19.10
C LEU A 126 4.92 -4.47 17.69
N TYR A 127 5.53 -3.29 17.53
CA TYR A 127 6.12 -2.85 16.27
C TYR A 127 7.60 -2.49 16.47
N SER A 128 8.37 -2.57 15.39
CA SER A 128 9.69 -1.95 15.29
C SER A 128 9.58 -0.42 15.23
N ALA A 129 10.71 0.27 15.25
CA ALA A 129 10.75 1.75 15.20
C ALA A 129 10.25 2.32 13.86
N ASP A 130 10.33 1.55 12.79
CA ASP A 130 9.86 1.84 11.43
C ASP A 130 8.43 1.35 11.14
N GLY A 131 7.72 0.85 12.17
CA GLY A 131 6.30 0.48 12.08
C GLY A 131 6.02 -0.95 11.61
N VAL A 132 7.05 -1.78 11.42
CA VAL A 132 6.84 -3.20 11.07
C VAL A 132 6.27 -3.96 12.28
N LYS A 133 5.17 -4.68 12.08
CA LYS A 133 4.56 -5.51 13.11
C LYS A 133 5.47 -6.70 13.46
N LEU A 134 5.88 -6.80 14.72
CA LEU A 134 6.75 -7.84 15.24
C LEU A 134 5.99 -8.91 16.03
N ARG A 135 4.90 -8.52 16.70
CA ARG A 135 4.11 -9.43 17.55
C ARG A 135 2.67 -8.99 17.65
N THR A 136 1.78 -9.98 17.70
CA THR A 136 0.38 -9.84 18.15
C THR A 136 0.14 -10.80 19.31
N VAL A 137 -0.51 -10.32 20.36
CA VAL A 137 -0.96 -11.18 21.49
C VAL A 137 -2.47 -11.03 21.65
N HIS A 138 -3.19 -12.12 21.46
CA HIS A 138 -4.61 -12.22 21.72
C HIS A 138 -4.82 -12.79 23.12
N THR A 139 -5.23 -11.98 24.09
CA THR A 139 -5.64 -12.45 25.43
C THR A 139 -7.15 -12.50 25.49
N ILE A 140 -7.71 -13.71 25.31
CA ILE A 140 -9.15 -13.94 25.24
C ILE A 140 -9.56 -14.87 26.39
N ASN A 141 -10.51 -14.41 27.20
CA ASN A 141 -10.94 -15.14 28.39
C ASN A 141 -9.77 -15.56 29.32
N GLY A 142 -8.77 -14.67 29.45
CA GLY A 142 -7.58 -14.89 30.25
C GLY A 142 -6.52 -15.80 29.61
N THR A 143 -6.77 -16.35 28.44
CA THR A 143 -5.79 -17.18 27.71
C THR A 143 -5.10 -16.37 26.63
N ALA A 144 -3.75 -16.33 26.68
CA ALA A 144 -2.94 -15.62 25.69
C ALA A 144 -2.51 -16.56 24.56
N THR A 145 -2.66 -16.08 23.33
CA THR A 145 -2.05 -16.66 22.12
C THR A 145 -1.14 -15.61 21.48
N THR A 146 0.11 -15.94 21.30
CA THR A 146 1.13 -15.04 20.77
C THR A 146 1.47 -15.42 19.33
N THR A 147 1.46 -14.44 18.43
CA THR A 147 1.99 -14.58 17.07
C THR A 147 3.19 -13.67 16.92
N ASP A 148 4.37 -14.21 16.57
CA ASP A 148 5.58 -13.46 16.29
C ASP A 148 5.87 -13.48 14.79
N TYR A 149 6.29 -12.33 14.24
CA TYR A 149 6.63 -12.11 12.84
C TYR A 149 8.13 -11.85 12.70
N CYS A 150 8.85 -12.80 12.09
CA CYS A 150 10.29 -12.72 11.89
C CYS A 150 10.59 -12.75 10.38
N GLY A 151 10.47 -11.61 9.72
CA GLY A 151 10.50 -11.54 8.27
C GLY A 151 9.35 -12.34 7.67
N ASN A 152 9.65 -13.36 6.88
CA ASN A 152 8.66 -14.24 6.27
C ASN A 152 8.33 -15.50 7.11
N VAL A 153 8.86 -15.61 8.33
CA VAL A 153 8.54 -16.72 9.24
C VAL A 153 7.56 -16.25 10.31
N VAL A 154 6.44 -16.95 10.43
CA VAL A 154 5.41 -16.71 11.45
C VAL A 154 5.47 -17.79 12.51
N TYR A 155 5.57 -17.36 13.77
CA TYR A 155 5.56 -18.23 14.95
C TYR A 155 4.23 -18.10 15.70
N GLU A 156 3.76 -19.16 16.28
CA GLU A 156 2.63 -19.17 17.20
C GLU A 156 3.06 -19.80 18.52
N ASN A 157 2.93 -19.05 19.61
CA ASN A 157 3.36 -19.46 20.96
C ASN A 157 4.83 -19.96 20.99
N GLY A 158 5.72 -19.29 20.25
CA GLY A 158 7.13 -19.63 20.15
C GLY A 158 7.46 -20.81 19.22
N VAL A 159 6.46 -21.40 18.56
CA VAL A 159 6.65 -22.49 17.59
C VAL A 159 6.54 -21.94 16.18
N ALA A 160 7.54 -22.18 15.34
CA ALA A 160 7.53 -21.78 13.92
C ALA A 160 6.41 -22.54 13.18
N ARG A 161 5.45 -21.78 12.62
CA ARG A 161 4.25 -22.30 11.98
C ARG A 161 4.30 -22.23 10.49
N LEU A 162 4.55 -21.05 9.96
CA LEU A 162 4.50 -20.77 8.52
C LEU A 162 5.79 -20.14 8.06
N LEU A 163 6.27 -20.54 6.90
CA LEU A 163 7.22 -19.79 6.08
C LEU A 163 6.46 -19.23 4.88
N LEU A 164 6.28 -17.91 4.85
CA LEU A 164 5.58 -17.22 3.77
C LEU A 164 6.48 -17.16 2.53
N THR A 165 5.88 -17.35 1.37
CA THR A 165 6.53 -17.24 0.06
C THR A 165 5.69 -16.35 -0.85
N GLU A 166 6.24 -15.96 -1.98
CA GLU A 166 5.53 -15.13 -2.97
C GLU A 166 4.27 -15.79 -3.54
N VAL A 167 4.26 -17.12 -3.60
CA VAL A 167 3.18 -17.90 -4.23
C VAL A 167 2.33 -18.68 -3.22
N GLY A 168 2.55 -18.46 -1.91
CA GLY A 168 1.83 -19.20 -0.88
C GLY A 168 2.60 -19.30 0.43
N TYR A 169 2.63 -20.47 1.06
CA TYR A 169 3.37 -20.70 2.29
C TYR A 169 3.78 -22.18 2.45
N ILE A 170 4.68 -22.41 3.39
CA ILE A 170 5.09 -23.75 3.83
C ILE A 170 4.69 -23.90 5.28
N THR A 171 3.96 -24.96 5.61
CA THR A 171 3.75 -25.38 7.02
C THR A 171 5.03 -26.01 7.55
N LEU A 172 5.61 -25.42 8.62
CA LEU A 172 6.92 -25.83 9.12
C LEU A 172 6.86 -27.12 9.95
N SER A 173 5.68 -27.49 10.47
CA SER A 173 5.48 -28.72 11.24
C SER A 173 5.64 -29.99 10.41
N ASP A 174 5.18 -29.98 9.15
CA ASP A 174 5.18 -31.13 8.25
C ASP A 174 5.87 -30.85 6.91
N LYS A 175 6.41 -29.61 6.73
CA LYS A 175 7.14 -29.15 5.55
C LYS A 175 6.35 -29.25 4.25
N LYS A 176 5.02 -29.07 4.31
CA LYS A 176 4.14 -29.09 3.14
C LYS A 176 4.03 -27.71 2.50
N TYR A 177 4.00 -27.70 1.18
CA TYR A 177 3.80 -26.51 0.37
C TYR A 177 2.32 -26.28 0.12
N HIS A 178 1.91 -25.01 0.26
CA HIS A 178 0.56 -24.52 -0.02
C HIS A 178 0.67 -23.34 -0.97
N TYR A 179 -0.17 -23.32 -2.01
CA TYR A 179 -0.12 -22.34 -3.07
C TYR A 179 -1.39 -21.51 -3.10
N TYR A 180 -1.25 -20.21 -3.35
CA TYR A 180 -2.35 -19.29 -3.54
C TYR A 180 -2.72 -19.19 -5.01
N LEU A 181 -4.01 -19.35 -5.33
CA LEU A 181 -4.59 -18.93 -6.58
C LEU A 181 -5.28 -17.59 -6.32
N GLN A 182 -4.70 -16.55 -6.87
CA GLN A 182 -5.12 -15.17 -6.64
C GLN A 182 -5.86 -14.62 -7.85
N ASP A 183 -6.74 -13.65 -7.61
CA ASP A 183 -7.31 -12.85 -8.70
C ASP A 183 -6.41 -11.64 -9.03
N HIS A 184 -6.85 -10.80 -9.97
CA HIS A 184 -6.11 -9.63 -10.47
C HIS A 184 -5.76 -8.58 -9.39
N GLN A 185 -6.38 -8.64 -8.21
CA GLN A 185 -6.13 -7.74 -7.09
C GLN A 185 -5.24 -8.39 -6.01
N GLY A 186 -4.73 -9.61 -6.25
CA GLY A 186 -3.97 -10.34 -5.23
C GLY A 186 -4.84 -10.95 -4.12
N ASN A 187 -6.16 -11.06 -4.32
CA ASN A 187 -7.03 -11.71 -3.35
C ASN A 187 -6.79 -13.22 -3.38
N ASN A 188 -6.53 -13.82 -2.24
CA ASN A 188 -6.36 -15.28 -2.11
C ASN A 188 -7.72 -15.97 -2.28
N ARG A 189 -8.02 -16.41 -3.51
CA ARG A 189 -9.32 -17.03 -3.86
C ARG A 189 -9.35 -18.50 -3.53
N VAL A 190 -8.25 -19.20 -3.75
CA VAL A 190 -8.13 -20.63 -3.46
C VAL A 190 -6.75 -20.90 -2.87
N VAL A 191 -6.70 -21.77 -1.86
CA VAL A 191 -5.46 -22.37 -1.35
C VAL A 191 -5.45 -23.83 -1.74
N VAL A 192 -4.38 -24.28 -2.40
CA VAL A 192 -4.17 -25.67 -2.77
C VAL A 192 -2.90 -26.21 -2.13
N ASN A 193 -2.91 -27.45 -1.70
CA ASN A 193 -1.70 -28.11 -1.21
C ASN A 193 -0.81 -28.58 -2.35
N GLN A 194 0.37 -29.10 -2.02
CA GLN A 194 1.35 -29.62 -2.98
C GLN A 194 0.86 -30.78 -3.86
N SER A 195 -0.26 -31.42 -3.48
CA SER A 195 -0.91 -32.49 -4.26
C SER A 195 -2.01 -31.96 -5.19
N GLY A 196 -2.24 -30.64 -5.21
CA GLY A 196 -3.28 -29.99 -5.99
C GLY A 196 -4.67 -30.05 -5.36
N SER A 197 -4.81 -30.55 -4.13
CA SER A 197 -6.10 -30.58 -3.42
C SER A 197 -6.43 -29.20 -2.86
N VAL A 198 -7.67 -28.76 -3.06
CA VAL A 198 -8.20 -27.51 -2.50
C VAL A 198 -8.35 -27.65 -0.99
N GLU A 199 -7.76 -26.73 -0.23
CA GLU A 199 -7.83 -26.66 1.22
C GLU A 199 -8.66 -25.48 1.73
N GLU A 200 -8.72 -24.41 0.93
CA GLU A 200 -9.50 -23.23 1.25
C GLU A 200 -10.02 -22.58 -0.03
N THR A 201 -11.24 -22.02 0.03
CA THR A 201 -11.79 -21.12 -0.99
C THR A 201 -12.35 -19.90 -0.33
N ASN A 202 -12.19 -18.71 -0.94
CA ASN A 202 -12.71 -17.45 -0.43
C ASN A 202 -13.38 -16.64 -1.54
N HIS A 203 -14.51 -16.03 -1.21
CA HIS A 203 -15.22 -15.09 -2.05
C HIS A 203 -15.40 -13.78 -1.29
N TYR A 204 -15.11 -12.66 -1.94
CA TYR A 204 -15.07 -11.36 -1.31
C TYR A 204 -16.06 -10.38 -1.95
N TYR A 205 -16.70 -9.57 -1.10
CA TYR A 205 -17.31 -8.32 -1.54
C TYR A 205 -16.22 -7.34 -2.01
N PRO A 206 -16.58 -6.32 -2.80
CA PRO A 206 -15.62 -5.31 -3.27
C PRO A 206 -14.73 -4.69 -2.20
N PHE A 207 -15.26 -4.37 -1.01
CA PHE A 207 -14.48 -3.85 0.10
C PHE A 207 -13.78 -4.92 0.96
N GLY A 208 -13.80 -6.18 0.54
CA GLY A 208 -13.01 -7.25 1.17
C GLY A 208 -13.76 -8.13 2.17
N GLY A 209 -15.05 -7.88 2.42
CA GLY A 209 -15.86 -8.76 3.26
C GLY A 209 -15.93 -10.18 2.69
N VAL A 210 -15.60 -11.21 3.49
CA VAL A 210 -15.60 -12.63 3.08
C VAL A 210 -17.02 -13.18 3.17
N PHE A 211 -17.78 -13.19 2.09
CA PHE A 211 -19.18 -13.62 2.11
C PHE A 211 -19.40 -15.13 1.93
N ALA A 212 -18.41 -15.85 1.41
CA ALA A 212 -18.44 -17.30 1.34
C ALA A 212 -17.01 -17.84 1.41
N SER A 213 -16.83 -18.85 2.23
CA SER A 213 -15.54 -19.52 2.37
C SER A 213 -15.74 -21.01 2.68
N SER A 214 -14.77 -21.81 2.29
CA SER A 214 -14.60 -23.18 2.79
C SER A 214 -13.17 -23.36 3.24
N GLY A 215 -12.97 -24.01 4.40
CA GLY A 215 -11.68 -24.05 5.06
C GLY A 215 -11.31 -22.69 5.71
N ASN A 216 -10.27 -22.70 6.52
CA ASN A 216 -9.65 -21.51 7.12
C ASN A 216 -8.25 -21.92 7.61
N VAL A 217 -7.35 -22.18 6.65
CA VAL A 217 -6.04 -22.78 6.94
C VAL A 217 -4.95 -21.74 7.17
N GLN A 218 -5.21 -20.49 6.83
CA GLN A 218 -4.27 -19.36 6.94
C GLN A 218 -5.00 -18.01 7.03
N PRO A 219 -4.39 -16.94 7.59
CA PRO A 219 -5.06 -15.66 7.82
C PRO A 219 -5.00 -14.69 6.62
N TYR A 220 -4.16 -14.93 5.60
CA TYR A 220 -3.94 -13.99 4.49
C TYR A 220 -5.05 -14.12 3.45
N LYS A 221 -5.89 -13.10 3.29
CA LYS A 221 -7.14 -13.16 2.52
C LYS A 221 -7.17 -12.13 1.38
N TYR A 222 -7.97 -11.08 1.55
CA TYR A 222 -8.19 -10.01 0.57
C TYR A 222 -6.90 -9.21 0.37
N ASN A 223 -6.50 -8.95 -0.89
CA ASN A 223 -5.23 -8.36 -1.33
C ASN A 223 -3.98 -9.04 -0.71
N GLY A 224 -4.09 -10.31 -0.32
CA GLY A 224 -3.03 -11.02 0.40
C GLY A 224 -2.78 -10.51 1.83
N LYS A 225 -3.63 -9.63 2.37
CA LYS A 225 -3.48 -9.04 3.70
C LYS A 225 -3.95 -9.99 4.79
N GLU A 226 -3.29 -9.90 5.95
CA GLU A 226 -3.68 -10.65 7.14
C GLU A 226 -5.01 -10.13 7.69
N LEU A 227 -5.99 -11.03 7.82
CA LEU A 227 -7.28 -10.78 8.43
C LEU A 227 -7.27 -11.28 9.88
N ASP A 228 -7.44 -10.39 10.83
CA ASP A 228 -7.64 -10.73 12.22
C ASP A 228 -9.13 -10.84 12.53
N THR A 229 -9.61 -12.08 12.69
CA THR A 229 -11.02 -12.39 12.99
C THR A 229 -11.30 -12.61 14.47
N LYS A 230 -10.27 -12.50 15.32
CA LYS A 230 -10.44 -12.79 16.75
C LYS A 230 -11.40 -11.77 17.38
N LYS A 231 -12.33 -12.27 18.19
CA LYS A 231 -13.35 -11.45 18.87
C LYS A 231 -14.27 -10.65 17.95
N GLY A 232 -14.35 -11.01 16.66
CA GLY A 232 -15.11 -10.25 15.68
C GLY A 232 -14.45 -8.92 15.30
N LEU A 233 -13.12 -8.81 15.45
CA LEU A 233 -12.36 -7.64 15.03
C LEU A 233 -12.49 -7.42 13.53
N ASP A 234 -12.27 -8.48 12.74
CA ASP A 234 -12.43 -8.54 11.28
C ASP A 234 -11.73 -7.39 10.54
N TRP A 235 -10.52 -7.04 11.00
CA TRP A 235 -9.69 -6.02 10.38
C TRP A 235 -8.57 -6.63 9.53
N TYR A 236 -8.35 -6.04 8.36
CA TYR A 236 -7.17 -6.31 7.54
C TYR A 236 -6.00 -5.43 7.94
N ASP A 237 -4.82 -6.04 8.05
CA ASP A 237 -3.56 -5.33 8.31
C ASP A 237 -2.92 -4.86 7.01
N TYR A 238 -3.00 -3.56 6.72
CA TYR A 238 -2.37 -2.94 5.57
C TYR A 238 -0.98 -2.33 5.89
N GLY A 239 -0.43 -2.62 7.08
CA GLY A 239 0.81 -2.04 7.58
C GLY A 239 0.57 -0.70 8.25
N ALA A 240 0.53 0.38 7.49
CA ALA A 240 0.32 1.73 8.05
C ALA A 240 -1.07 1.92 8.69
N ARG A 241 -2.10 1.22 8.20
CA ARG A 241 -3.49 1.34 8.67
C ARG A 241 -4.19 -0.01 8.83
N ARG A 242 -5.29 -0.01 9.57
CA ARG A 242 -6.23 -1.14 9.65
C ARG A 242 -7.45 -0.84 8.83
N HIS A 243 -7.82 -1.76 7.93
CA HIS A 243 -9.00 -1.66 7.08
C HIS A 243 -10.15 -2.47 7.68
N ASP A 244 -11.30 -1.81 7.85
CA ASP A 244 -12.55 -2.45 8.25
C ASP A 244 -13.43 -2.67 7.02
N ALA A 245 -13.52 -3.93 6.57
CA ALA A 245 -14.27 -4.30 5.38
C ALA A 245 -15.80 -4.10 5.58
N ALA A 246 -16.31 -4.16 6.82
CA ALA A 246 -17.72 -3.96 7.09
C ALA A 246 -18.15 -2.52 6.85
N LEU A 247 -17.24 -1.58 7.13
CA LEU A 247 -17.45 -0.14 6.95
C LEU A 247 -16.88 0.39 5.62
N GLY A 248 -16.05 -0.39 4.92
CA GLY A 248 -15.38 0.01 3.68
C GLY A 248 -14.38 1.14 3.84
N ARG A 249 -13.74 1.25 5.03
CA ARG A 249 -12.83 2.36 5.34
C ARG A 249 -11.69 1.96 6.27
N PHE A 250 -10.68 2.79 6.34
CA PHE A 250 -9.63 2.68 7.34
C PHE A 250 -10.06 3.21 8.72
N THR A 251 -9.43 2.68 9.78
CA THR A 251 -9.70 3.06 11.19
C THR A 251 -8.94 4.31 11.63
N THR A 252 -7.92 4.71 10.88
CA THR A 252 -7.05 5.87 11.18
C THR A 252 -6.93 6.78 9.97
N VAL A 253 -6.53 8.03 10.22
CA VAL A 253 -6.20 9.01 9.17
C VAL A 253 -5.02 8.49 8.35
N ASP A 254 -5.06 8.71 7.05
CA ASP A 254 -3.95 8.41 6.16
C ASP A 254 -2.70 9.20 6.60
N PRO A 255 -1.55 8.56 6.84
CA PRO A 255 -0.30 9.27 7.11
C PRO A 255 0.08 10.27 6.00
N MET A 256 -0.42 10.05 4.78
CA MET A 256 -0.22 10.92 3.63
C MET A 256 -1.37 11.91 3.38
N ALA A 257 -2.35 12.05 4.31
CA ALA A 257 -3.53 12.90 4.14
C ALA A 257 -3.21 14.36 3.77
N GLU A 258 -2.09 14.91 4.25
CA GLU A 258 -1.65 16.26 3.88
C GLU A 258 -1.25 16.39 2.39
N LYS A 259 -0.96 15.27 1.72
CA LYS A 259 -0.70 15.23 0.29
C LYS A 259 -1.99 15.04 -0.53
N TYR A 260 -3.00 14.42 0.05
CA TYR A 260 -4.28 14.08 -0.58
C TYR A 260 -5.45 14.88 0.02
N TYR A 261 -5.29 16.19 0.16
CA TYR A 261 -6.29 17.06 0.81
C TYR A 261 -7.66 17.06 0.12
N SER A 262 -7.75 16.65 -1.15
CA SER A 262 -9.00 16.49 -1.89
C SER A 262 -9.69 15.15 -1.61
N THR A 263 -9.04 14.23 -0.89
CA THR A 263 -9.53 12.89 -0.62
C THR A 263 -9.89 12.73 0.85
N ASN A 264 -10.96 12.00 1.11
CA ASN A 264 -11.32 11.61 2.48
C ASN A 264 -10.16 10.81 3.12
N PRO A 265 -9.60 11.25 4.26
CA PRO A 265 -8.43 10.63 4.87
C PRO A 265 -8.67 9.21 5.42
N TYR A 266 -9.91 8.74 5.48
CA TYR A 266 -10.25 7.38 5.88
C TYR A 266 -10.66 6.50 4.71
N ALA A 267 -10.73 7.04 3.49
CA ALA A 267 -11.20 6.27 2.34
C ALA A 267 -10.24 5.11 2.02
N TYR A 268 -10.82 3.95 1.76
CA TYR A 268 -10.11 2.81 1.19
C TYR A 268 -10.20 2.89 -0.33
N CYS A 269 -9.04 2.85 -1.01
CA CYS A 269 -8.95 2.81 -2.46
C CYS A 269 -9.81 3.87 -3.18
N LEU A 270 -9.89 5.11 -2.65
CA LEU A 270 -10.73 6.19 -3.20
C LEU A 270 -12.21 5.78 -3.36
N ASN A 271 -12.72 4.92 -2.50
CA ASN A 271 -14.04 4.28 -2.58
C ASN A 271 -14.29 3.46 -3.88
N ASN A 272 -13.24 3.03 -4.55
CA ASN A 272 -13.28 2.23 -5.78
C ASN A 272 -12.39 0.97 -5.68
N PRO A 273 -12.68 0.06 -4.74
CA PRO A 273 -11.83 -1.09 -4.44
C PRO A 273 -11.82 -2.17 -5.53
N ILE A 274 -12.66 -2.07 -6.56
CA ILE A 274 -12.60 -2.99 -7.71
C ILE A 274 -11.45 -2.62 -8.64
N ASN A 275 -11.20 -1.31 -8.81
CA ASN A 275 -10.17 -0.80 -9.69
C ASN A 275 -8.88 -0.45 -8.97
N PHE A 276 -8.91 -0.25 -7.65
CA PHE A 276 -7.77 0.18 -6.84
C PHE A 276 -7.48 -0.79 -5.70
N ILE A 277 -6.21 -0.95 -5.39
CA ILE A 277 -5.71 -1.58 -4.17
C ILE A 277 -4.81 -0.57 -3.46
N ASP A 278 -4.67 -0.72 -2.14
CA ASP A 278 -3.73 0.04 -1.34
C ASP A 278 -2.69 -0.94 -0.76
N PRO A 279 -1.48 -1.05 -1.33
CA PRO A 279 -0.53 -2.09 -0.92
C PRO A 279 0.03 -1.91 0.49
N THR A 280 0.11 -0.68 0.98
CA THR A 280 0.84 -0.33 2.21
C THR A 280 -0.03 0.36 3.27
N GLY A 281 -1.27 0.70 2.93
CA GLY A 281 -2.10 1.61 3.72
C GLY A 281 -1.71 3.08 3.49
N GLN A 282 -1.03 3.37 2.36
CA GLN A 282 -0.62 4.69 1.86
C GLN A 282 -0.63 4.60 0.34
N PHE A 283 -0.99 5.67 -0.38
CA PHE A 283 -1.00 5.63 -1.85
C PHE A 283 0.36 6.02 -2.43
N VAL A 284 0.84 5.27 -3.44
CA VAL A 284 1.98 5.57 -4.33
C VAL A 284 1.76 4.85 -5.67
N SER A 285 2.19 5.41 -6.83
CA SER A 285 1.76 4.86 -8.13
C SER A 285 2.81 4.87 -9.23
N PRO A 286 3.25 3.70 -9.73
CA PRO A 286 3.95 3.57 -11.00
C PRO A 286 2.99 3.85 -12.17
N ILE A 287 3.47 4.51 -13.21
CA ILE A 287 2.65 4.94 -14.37
C ILE A 287 3.06 4.17 -15.61
N TYR A 288 2.09 3.58 -16.29
CA TYR A 288 2.25 2.78 -17.50
C TYR A 288 1.53 3.40 -18.69
N ASP A 289 2.06 3.20 -19.90
CA ASP A 289 1.34 3.50 -21.13
C ASP A 289 0.31 2.41 -21.47
N ARG A 290 -0.49 2.67 -22.50
CA ARG A 290 -1.52 1.74 -22.99
C ARG A 290 -0.96 0.44 -23.58
N ASN A 291 0.34 0.36 -23.86
CA ASN A 291 1.04 -0.85 -24.31
C ASN A 291 1.63 -1.66 -23.14
N GLY A 292 1.34 -1.27 -21.88
CA GLY A 292 1.84 -1.93 -20.68
C GLY A 292 3.32 -1.65 -20.39
N ARG A 293 3.90 -0.55 -20.90
CA ARG A 293 5.29 -0.15 -20.67
C ARG A 293 5.35 0.87 -19.56
N LEU A 294 6.24 0.68 -18.59
CA LEU A 294 6.51 1.65 -17.53
C LEU A 294 6.99 2.97 -18.14
N LEU A 295 6.28 4.06 -17.86
CA LEU A 295 6.64 5.43 -18.25
C LEU A 295 7.48 6.10 -17.16
N GLY A 296 7.17 5.84 -15.89
CA GLY A 296 7.79 6.46 -14.75
C GLY A 296 6.88 6.43 -13.53
N THR A 297 6.96 7.48 -12.72
CA THR A 297 6.18 7.62 -11.48
C THR A 297 5.51 8.99 -11.43
N ASP A 298 4.46 9.11 -10.64
CA ASP A 298 4.00 10.38 -10.11
C ASP A 298 4.99 10.95 -9.06
N ASP A 299 4.56 11.87 -8.23
CA ASP A 299 5.38 12.46 -7.17
C ASP A 299 5.51 11.58 -5.92
N GLU A 300 4.95 10.35 -5.94
CA GLU A 300 4.93 9.41 -4.83
C GLU A 300 5.88 8.20 -5.01
N GLY A 301 6.19 7.78 -6.25
CA GLY A 301 7.18 6.72 -6.53
C GLY A 301 6.66 5.45 -7.16
N LEU A 302 7.38 4.32 -6.93
CA LEU A 302 7.10 3.02 -7.56
C LEU A 302 6.24 2.07 -6.71
N GLU A 303 6.16 2.29 -5.41
CA GLU A 303 5.44 1.42 -4.49
C GLU A 303 3.94 1.68 -4.56
N GLY A 304 3.18 0.99 -5.37
CA GLY A 304 1.74 1.19 -5.40
C GLY A 304 1.06 0.63 -6.62
N LYS A 305 -0.22 0.99 -6.78
CA LYS A 305 -0.99 0.54 -7.93
C LYS A 305 -0.61 1.30 -9.18
N ALA A 306 -0.41 0.57 -10.26
CA ALA A 306 -0.16 1.15 -11.55
C ALA A 306 -1.31 2.05 -12.04
N ILE A 307 -0.96 3.22 -12.53
CA ILE A 307 -1.85 4.08 -13.30
C ILE A 307 -1.55 3.84 -14.79
N ILE A 308 -2.58 3.51 -15.56
CA ILE A 308 -2.46 3.36 -17.01
C ILE A 308 -3.02 4.62 -17.65
N MET A 309 -2.23 5.29 -18.47
CA MET A 309 -2.64 6.51 -19.15
C MET A 309 -2.06 6.62 -20.56
N ASP A 310 -2.59 7.55 -21.36
CA ASP A 310 -1.96 7.91 -22.61
C ASP A 310 -0.60 8.58 -22.34
N LYS A 311 0.42 8.13 -23.06
CA LYS A 311 1.79 8.66 -22.92
C LYS A 311 1.88 10.18 -23.08
N SER A 312 0.99 10.79 -23.87
CA SER A 312 0.92 12.25 -24.07
C SER A 312 0.53 13.01 -22.79
N ASN A 313 -0.16 12.37 -21.86
CA ASN A 313 -0.58 12.95 -20.59
C ASN A 313 0.45 12.75 -19.48
N PHE A 314 1.44 11.87 -19.72
CA PHE A 314 2.47 11.58 -18.73
C PHE A 314 3.52 12.68 -18.65
N LYS A 315 3.85 13.05 -17.41
CA LYS A 315 4.97 13.90 -17.05
C LYS A 315 5.62 13.36 -15.79
N GLN A 316 6.91 13.04 -15.83
CA GLN A 316 7.62 12.52 -14.67
C GLN A 316 7.51 13.44 -13.46
N GLY A 317 7.11 12.87 -12.31
CA GLY A 317 6.89 13.62 -11.08
C GLY A 317 5.66 14.54 -11.12
N MET A 318 4.67 14.26 -12.00
CA MET A 318 3.35 14.87 -11.92
C MET A 318 2.71 14.51 -10.58
N SER A 319 1.75 15.31 -10.09
CA SER A 319 1.07 14.97 -8.85
C SER A 319 0.25 13.69 -9.02
N HIS A 320 0.08 12.94 -7.95
CA HIS A 320 -0.75 11.74 -7.96
C HIS A 320 -2.19 12.06 -8.41
N GLU A 321 -2.76 13.19 -7.96
CA GLU A 321 -4.10 13.65 -8.37
C GLU A 321 -4.18 13.90 -9.91
N GLU A 322 -3.17 14.56 -10.48
CA GLU A 322 -3.08 14.77 -11.92
C GLU A 322 -2.96 13.42 -12.65
N ALA A 323 -2.14 12.50 -12.14
CA ALA A 323 -1.99 11.15 -12.68
C ALA A 323 -3.31 10.37 -12.66
N LEU A 324 -4.04 10.39 -11.54
CA LEU A 324 -5.34 9.75 -11.41
C LEU A 324 -6.39 10.35 -12.34
N SER A 325 -6.39 11.67 -12.55
CA SER A 325 -7.34 12.32 -13.46
C SER A 325 -7.20 11.85 -14.93
N HIS A 326 -6.04 11.32 -15.28
CA HIS A 326 -5.75 10.74 -16.59
C HIS A 326 -5.79 9.21 -16.61
N SER A 327 -6.16 8.57 -15.49
CA SER A 327 -6.20 7.11 -15.38
C SER A 327 -7.28 6.51 -16.28
N LEU A 328 -6.87 5.56 -17.10
CA LEU A 328 -7.76 4.76 -17.96
C LEU A 328 -8.15 3.42 -17.31
N GLY A 329 -7.62 3.12 -16.12
CA GLY A 329 -7.76 1.82 -15.50
C GLY A 329 -7.13 0.69 -16.32
N TYR A 330 -7.27 -0.54 -15.86
CA TYR A 330 -6.73 -1.73 -16.55
C TYR A 330 -7.30 -1.90 -17.98
N GLU A 331 -8.54 -1.47 -18.20
CA GLU A 331 -9.21 -1.51 -19.51
C GLU A 331 -8.57 -0.55 -20.52
N GLY A 332 -7.73 0.39 -20.08
CA GLY A 332 -6.95 1.26 -20.95
C GLY A 332 -5.83 0.55 -21.72
N LEU A 333 -5.46 -0.69 -21.33
CA LEU A 333 -4.51 -1.53 -22.07
C LEU A 333 -5.12 -2.02 -23.38
N ILE A 334 -4.42 -1.78 -24.50
CA ILE A 334 -5.00 -1.89 -25.86
C ILE A 334 -5.31 -3.32 -26.30
N ASP A 335 -4.55 -4.31 -25.81
CA ASP A 335 -4.67 -5.72 -26.21
C ASP A 335 -4.06 -6.67 -25.16
N ASP A 336 -4.13 -7.97 -25.42
CA ASP A 336 -3.60 -9.00 -24.52
C ASP A 336 -2.06 -8.97 -24.42
N GLN A 337 -1.35 -8.54 -25.46
CA GLN A 337 0.10 -8.35 -25.38
C GLN A 337 0.44 -7.18 -24.43
N ALA A 338 -0.31 -6.09 -24.48
CA ALA A 338 -0.16 -4.98 -23.54
C ALA A 338 -0.45 -5.41 -22.10
N ARG A 339 -1.47 -6.25 -21.88
CA ARG A 339 -1.78 -6.84 -20.57
C ARG A 339 -0.66 -7.74 -20.06
N SER A 340 -0.09 -8.57 -20.94
CA SER A 340 1.05 -9.43 -20.61
C SER A 340 2.30 -8.59 -20.27
N ASN A 341 2.62 -7.58 -21.07
CA ASN A 341 3.74 -6.66 -20.83
C ASN A 341 3.59 -5.95 -19.48
N TYR A 342 2.39 -5.40 -19.20
CA TYR A 342 2.06 -4.76 -17.94
C TYR A 342 2.24 -5.72 -16.77
N THR A 343 1.66 -6.92 -16.84
CA THR A 343 1.71 -7.90 -15.74
C THR A 343 3.14 -8.29 -15.42
N THR A 344 3.96 -8.58 -16.44
CA THR A 344 5.38 -8.92 -16.24
C THR A 344 6.13 -7.75 -15.61
N SER A 345 6.04 -6.56 -16.19
CA SER A 345 6.75 -5.36 -15.70
C SER A 345 6.31 -4.96 -14.29
N TYR A 346 5.01 -5.05 -13.98
CA TYR A 346 4.48 -4.71 -12.65
C TYR A 346 4.90 -5.72 -11.58
N THR A 347 4.95 -7.01 -11.93
CA THR A 347 5.42 -8.05 -11.02
C THR A 347 6.90 -7.90 -10.68
N GLU A 348 7.72 -7.51 -11.66
CA GLU A 348 9.16 -7.32 -11.52
C GLU A 348 9.55 -5.97 -10.88
N LEU A 349 8.60 -5.04 -10.67
CA LEU A 349 8.91 -3.73 -10.07
C LEU A 349 9.59 -3.82 -8.71
N LYS A 350 9.13 -4.73 -7.85
CA LYS A 350 9.69 -4.94 -6.51
C LYS A 350 11.14 -5.41 -6.49
N ASP A 351 11.61 -6.00 -7.61
CA ASP A 351 12.99 -6.48 -7.76
C ASP A 351 13.93 -5.38 -8.28
N ARG A 352 13.38 -4.20 -8.59
CA ARG A 352 14.17 -3.04 -9.02
C ARG A 352 14.91 -2.42 -7.83
N PRO A 353 16.15 -1.96 -8.03
CA PRO A 353 16.96 -1.36 -6.98
C PRO A 353 16.43 0.00 -6.49
N ASP A 354 15.53 0.63 -7.23
CA ASP A 354 14.91 1.91 -6.93
C ASP A 354 13.46 1.77 -6.40
N TYR A 355 13.02 0.54 -6.14
CA TYR A 355 11.64 0.29 -5.74
C TYR A 355 11.24 1.04 -4.46
N ASP A 356 12.10 1.07 -3.47
CA ASP A 356 11.91 1.81 -2.23
C ASP A 356 12.30 3.30 -2.33
N GLY A 357 12.67 3.78 -3.51
CA GLY A 357 13.12 5.17 -3.74
C GLY A 357 14.51 5.50 -3.21
N TYR A 358 15.25 4.55 -2.64
CA TYR A 358 16.63 4.73 -2.17
C TYR A 358 17.60 3.92 -3.03
N LEU A 359 18.64 4.57 -3.54
CA LEU A 359 19.61 3.92 -4.42
C LEU A 359 21.01 3.93 -3.78
N THR A 360 21.56 2.77 -3.48
CA THR A 360 22.94 2.62 -3.04
C THR A 360 23.90 2.56 -4.22
N LYS A 361 25.20 2.83 -3.95
CA LYS A 361 26.22 2.67 -5.00
C LYS A 361 26.30 1.23 -5.51
N SER A 362 26.16 0.23 -4.65
CA SER A 362 26.21 -1.18 -5.03
C SER A 362 25.08 -1.55 -6.01
N GLU A 363 23.87 -1.08 -5.76
CA GLU A 363 22.71 -1.26 -6.62
C GLU A 363 22.87 -0.53 -7.95
N ALA A 364 23.28 0.73 -7.93
CA ALA A 364 23.57 1.49 -9.14
C ALA A 364 24.64 0.82 -10.02
N ASP A 365 25.71 0.31 -9.40
CA ASP A 365 26.78 -0.42 -10.10
C ASP A 365 26.26 -1.75 -10.69
N ALA A 366 25.40 -2.47 -9.95
CA ALA A 366 24.81 -3.72 -10.42
C ALA A 366 23.87 -3.46 -11.61
N TRP A 367 23.03 -2.43 -11.53
CA TRP A 367 22.13 -2.00 -12.60
C TRP A 367 22.90 -1.60 -13.87
N TRP A 368 23.98 -0.84 -13.72
CA TRP A 368 24.84 -0.46 -14.82
C TRP A 368 25.44 -1.68 -15.52
N ARG A 369 25.95 -2.68 -14.75
CA ARG A 369 26.49 -3.93 -15.30
C ARG A 369 25.43 -4.80 -15.96
N GLY A 370 24.17 -4.74 -15.51
CA GLY A 370 23.03 -5.43 -16.09
C GLY A 370 22.71 -4.99 -17.52
N LYS A 371 23.25 -3.84 -17.97
CA LYS A 371 23.17 -3.32 -19.35
C LYS A 371 21.75 -3.02 -19.84
N SER A 372 20.75 -2.89 -18.96
CA SER A 372 19.39 -2.54 -19.38
C SER A 372 19.35 -1.13 -19.97
N GLY A 373 20.01 -0.16 -19.35
CA GLY A 373 19.98 1.26 -19.69
C GLY A 373 18.62 1.91 -19.40
N GLU A 374 17.73 1.19 -18.72
CA GLU A 374 16.47 1.74 -18.24
C GLU A 374 16.69 2.73 -17.12
N PRO A 375 15.88 3.78 -17.03
CA PRO A 375 16.01 4.78 -15.99
C PRO A 375 15.63 4.21 -14.62
N LEU A 376 16.24 4.78 -13.56
CA LEU A 376 15.86 4.55 -12.17
C LEU A 376 15.15 5.78 -11.60
N PHE A 377 14.34 5.58 -10.56
CA PHE A 377 13.50 6.60 -9.94
C PHE A 377 13.77 6.68 -8.44
N VAL A 378 14.16 7.86 -7.93
CA VAL A 378 14.58 8.02 -6.54
C VAL A 378 13.78 9.08 -5.81
N ASP A 379 13.49 8.84 -4.54
CA ASP A 379 12.85 9.78 -3.63
C ASP A 379 13.88 10.83 -3.17
N GLN A 380 13.64 12.08 -3.48
CA GLN A 380 14.54 13.17 -3.07
C GLN A 380 14.62 13.33 -1.55
N SER A 381 13.59 12.94 -0.81
CA SER A 381 13.59 13.01 0.66
C SER A 381 14.62 12.08 1.30
N LYS A 382 15.02 11.01 0.60
CA LYS A 382 16.03 10.02 1.01
C LYS A 382 17.47 10.40 0.62
N ILE A 383 17.65 11.53 -0.06
CA ILE A 383 18.98 12.03 -0.46
C ILE A 383 19.57 12.91 0.63
N GLU A 384 20.65 12.47 1.20
CA GLU A 384 21.34 13.19 2.28
C GLU A 384 22.13 14.40 1.75
N LEU A 385 21.65 15.61 2.04
CA LEU A 385 22.27 16.88 1.63
C LEU A 385 23.16 17.49 2.75
N HIS A 386 24.13 16.72 3.24
CA HIS A 386 25.01 17.15 4.32
C HIS A 386 25.66 18.52 4.08
N GLY A 387 25.47 19.44 5.05
CA GLY A 387 26.05 20.79 5.04
C GLY A 387 25.36 21.74 4.07
N ILE A 388 24.16 21.41 3.60
CA ILE A 388 23.27 22.31 2.89
C ILE A 388 22.15 22.74 3.84
N ASN A 389 21.81 24.02 3.83
CA ASN A 389 20.70 24.61 4.58
C ASN A 389 20.12 25.79 3.79
N THR A 390 19.06 26.41 4.26
CA THR A 390 18.40 27.52 3.53
C THR A 390 19.35 28.70 3.27
N SER A 391 20.31 28.97 4.14
CA SER A 391 21.28 30.06 3.95
C SER A 391 22.24 29.77 2.80
N SER A 392 22.43 28.51 2.40
CA SER A 392 23.26 28.12 1.25
C SER A 392 22.75 28.73 -0.07
N PHE A 393 21.49 29.09 -0.12
CA PHE A 393 20.80 29.62 -1.31
C PHE A 393 20.69 31.16 -1.32
N LYS A 394 21.10 31.87 -0.24
CA LYS A 394 20.96 33.34 -0.13
C LYS A 394 21.68 34.12 -1.22
N LYS A 395 22.84 33.65 -1.71
CA LYS A 395 23.62 34.31 -2.77
C LYS A 395 23.25 33.88 -4.17
N LYS A 396 22.75 32.68 -4.34
CA LYS A 396 22.40 32.10 -5.65
C LYS A 396 21.37 30.98 -5.45
N ASN A 397 20.35 30.96 -6.26
CA ASN A 397 19.36 29.88 -6.36
C ASN A 397 19.02 29.70 -7.86
N PRO A 398 19.27 28.57 -8.49
CA PRO A 398 19.78 27.31 -7.92
C PRO A 398 21.29 27.30 -7.63
N ILE A 399 21.72 26.36 -6.79
CA ILE A 399 23.14 26.08 -6.51
C ILE A 399 23.53 24.71 -7.07
N SER A 400 24.84 24.53 -7.31
CA SER A 400 25.43 23.22 -7.62
C SER A 400 26.48 22.88 -6.57
N LYS A 401 26.44 21.66 -6.04
CA LYS A 401 27.40 21.17 -5.04
C LYS A 401 27.92 19.79 -5.43
N ASN A 402 29.21 19.61 -5.25
CA ASN A 402 29.86 18.32 -5.43
C ASN A 402 29.95 17.59 -4.08
N PHE A 403 29.43 16.36 -4.02
CA PHE A 403 29.38 15.49 -2.85
C PHE A 403 30.41 14.34 -2.91
N ILE A 404 31.10 14.12 -4.02
CA ILE A 404 32.06 13.01 -4.24
C ILE A 404 33.06 12.89 -3.10
N TRP A 405 33.60 14.00 -2.64
CA TRP A 405 34.63 14.01 -1.61
C TRP A 405 34.15 13.77 -0.18
N ARG A 406 32.84 13.68 0.02
CA ARG A 406 32.25 13.44 1.35
C ARG A 406 32.12 11.95 1.70
N LEU A 407 32.41 11.05 0.76
CA LEU A 407 32.34 9.58 0.91
C LEU A 407 30.98 9.04 1.39
N THR A 408 29.94 9.88 1.34
CA THR A 408 28.55 9.48 1.63
C THR A 408 27.95 8.72 0.45
N ASN A 409 26.83 8.03 0.66
CA ASN A 409 26.11 7.38 -0.43
C ASN A 409 25.72 8.38 -1.52
N THR A 410 25.18 9.56 -1.13
CA THR A 410 24.87 10.67 -2.04
C THR A 410 26.04 11.03 -2.95
N GLY A 411 27.25 11.19 -2.38
CA GLY A 411 28.44 11.51 -3.16
C GLY A 411 28.89 10.40 -4.09
N LYS A 412 28.76 9.14 -3.65
CA LYS A 412 29.16 7.96 -4.42
C LYS A 412 28.22 7.64 -5.58
N VAL A 413 26.91 7.94 -5.43
CA VAL A 413 25.90 7.66 -6.46
C VAL A 413 25.75 8.85 -7.41
N TYR A 414 25.54 10.06 -6.88
CA TYR A 414 25.08 11.21 -7.67
C TYR A 414 26.19 12.23 -7.98
N GLY A 415 27.29 12.20 -7.27
CA GLY A 415 28.41 13.09 -7.53
C GLY A 415 28.11 14.57 -7.31
N THR A 416 27.79 15.32 -8.37
CA THR A 416 27.47 16.76 -8.34
C THR A 416 25.98 16.98 -8.55
N LEU A 417 25.29 17.51 -7.54
CA LEU A 417 23.86 17.80 -7.60
C LEU A 417 23.57 19.27 -7.82
N LYS A 418 22.61 19.55 -8.70
CA LYS A 418 21.99 20.88 -8.86
C LYS A 418 20.75 20.93 -7.99
N MET A 419 20.65 21.96 -7.17
CA MET A 419 19.60 22.10 -6.15
C MET A 419 18.93 23.47 -6.25
N THR A 420 17.61 23.49 -6.15
CA THR A 420 16.78 24.70 -6.16
C THR A 420 15.97 24.77 -4.86
N LEU A 421 16.12 25.84 -4.08
CA LEU A 421 15.27 26.08 -2.93
C LEU A 421 13.88 26.51 -3.43
N VAL A 422 12.88 25.69 -3.13
CA VAL A 422 11.49 25.90 -3.59
C VAL A 422 10.66 26.57 -2.52
N ASP A 423 10.88 26.19 -1.24
CA ASP A 423 10.20 26.74 -0.08
C ASP A 423 11.22 26.99 1.04
N ALA A 424 11.49 28.26 1.33
CA ALA A 424 12.48 28.65 2.32
C ALA A 424 11.98 28.47 3.76
N GLU A 425 10.68 28.55 4.00
CA GLU A 425 10.07 28.41 5.34
C GLU A 425 10.07 26.97 5.78
N LYS A 426 9.85 26.04 4.83
CA LYS A 426 9.84 24.60 5.07
C LYS A 426 11.18 23.92 4.74
N GLY A 427 12.14 24.67 4.20
CA GLY A 427 13.43 24.13 3.76
C GLY A 427 13.34 23.15 2.59
N LYS A 428 12.28 23.23 1.76
CA LYS A 428 12.08 22.32 0.62
C LYS A 428 13.06 22.65 -0.52
N VAL A 429 13.77 21.64 -0.98
CA VAL A 429 14.76 21.74 -2.06
C VAL A 429 14.42 20.73 -3.15
N PHE A 430 14.32 21.19 -4.38
CA PHE A 430 14.26 20.34 -5.56
C PHE A 430 15.67 20.04 -6.07
N ILE A 431 15.97 18.76 -6.32
CA ILE A 431 17.24 18.28 -6.83
C ILE A 431 17.08 17.86 -8.28
N GLY A 432 17.88 18.40 -9.18
CA GLY A 432 17.95 17.97 -10.57
C GLY A 432 17.79 19.05 -11.62
N LEU A 433 17.69 18.59 -12.86
CA LEU A 433 17.39 19.36 -14.06
C LEU A 433 15.90 19.16 -14.42
N LYS A 434 15.40 19.88 -15.42
CA LYS A 434 13.97 19.80 -15.83
C LYS A 434 13.52 18.40 -16.30
N SER A 435 14.45 17.55 -16.79
CA SER A 435 14.12 16.26 -17.41
C SER A 435 14.65 15.04 -16.68
N TYR A 436 15.65 15.18 -15.82
CA TYR A 436 16.20 14.11 -15.00
C TYR A 436 16.99 14.72 -13.85
N MET A 437 17.23 13.94 -12.80
CA MET A 437 18.03 14.38 -11.66
C MET A 437 19.52 14.25 -11.93
N ASP A 438 19.95 13.09 -12.40
CA ASP A 438 21.35 12.78 -12.68
C ASP A 438 21.47 11.71 -13.80
N LYS A 439 22.67 11.51 -14.30
CA LYS A 439 23.00 10.43 -15.22
C LYS A 439 24.11 9.58 -14.61
N TYR A 440 23.85 8.29 -14.41
CA TYR A 440 24.85 7.36 -13.96
C TYR A 440 25.69 6.91 -15.14
N ASP A 441 26.88 7.54 -15.29
CA ASP A 441 27.81 7.26 -16.35
C ASP A 441 29.26 7.28 -15.85
N PHE A 442 30.12 6.63 -16.61
CA PHE A 442 31.55 6.57 -16.35
C PHE A 442 32.36 7.12 -17.52
N ASN A 443 31.82 8.11 -18.23
CA ASN A 443 32.48 8.77 -19.34
C ASN A 443 33.54 9.75 -18.86
N MET A 444 34.73 9.70 -19.45
CA MET A 444 35.80 10.65 -19.21
C MET A 444 35.62 11.86 -20.12
N ASP A 445 35.77 13.07 -19.58
CA ASP A 445 35.55 14.34 -20.32
C ASP A 445 36.80 15.23 -20.42
N GLY A 446 37.98 14.68 -20.10
CA GLY A 446 39.25 15.40 -20.18
C GLY A 446 39.61 16.25 -18.95
N ARG A 447 38.80 16.19 -17.88
CA ARG A 447 39.05 16.88 -16.62
C ARG A 447 39.76 15.94 -15.61
N PHE A 448 41.05 16.17 -15.35
CA PHE A 448 41.93 15.26 -14.59
C PHE A 448 41.29 14.72 -13.30
N PHE A 449 40.78 15.58 -12.43
CA PHE A 449 40.20 15.13 -11.15
C PHE A 449 38.88 14.37 -11.31
N ARG A 450 38.05 14.74 -12.26
CA ARG A 450 36.80 14.03 -12.57
C ARG A 450 37.11 12.67 -13.19
N ASP A 451 38.02 12.65 -14.16
CA ASP A 451 38.39 11.43 -14.86
C ASP A 451 39.08 10.43 -13.91
N PHE A 452 39.91 10.93 -12.96
CA PHE A 452 40.48 10.10 -11.93
C PHE A 452 39.41 9.53 -10.98
N ALA A 453 38.46 10.36 -10.52
CA ALA A 453 37.37 9.89 -9.67
C ALA A 453 36.44 8.88 -10.42
N THR A 454 36.19 9.12 -11.71
CA THR A 454 35.45 8.22 -12.59
C THR A 454 36.20 6.89 -12.75
N TRP A 455 37.52 6.94 -12.96
CA TRP A 455 38.37 5.74 -13.09
C TRP A 455 38.40 4.91 -11.81
N VAL A 456 38.55 5.55 -10.64
CA VAL A 456 38.56 4.86 -9.33
C VAL A 456 37.20 4.30 -8.95
N GLY A 457 36.13 5.04 -9.27
CA GLY A 457 34.74 4.68 -8.93
C GLY A 457 34.06 3.69 -9.88
N ARG A 458 34.67 3.43 -11.04
CA ARG A 458 34.10 2.57 -12.08
C ARG A 458 34.01 1.11 -11.62
N PRO A 459 32.83 0.45 -11.73
CA PRO A 459 32.66 -0.93 -11.29
C PRO A 459 33.22 -1.99 -12.25
N GLY A 460 33.87 -1.58 -13.35
CA GLY A 460 34.44 -2.47 -14.38
C GLY A 460 35.15 -1.71 -15.50
N LYS A 461 35.37 -2.35 -16.66
CA LYS A 461 35.88 -1.68 -17.85
C LYS A 461 34.83 -0.77 -18.50
N ALA A 462 35.22 0.19 -19.32
CA ALA A 462 34.32 1.16 -19.96
C ALA A 462 33.13 0.55 -20.71
N ASN A 463 33.26 -0.64 -21.26
CA ASN A 463 32.22 -1.34 -22.03
C ASN A 463 31.49 -2.46 -21.24
N ASP A 464 31.74 -2.56 -19.93
CA ASP A 464 31.17 -3.63 -19.10
C ASP A 464 29.74 -3.33 -18.66
N GLY A 465 29.23 -2.11 -18.87
CA GLY A 465 27.90 -1.68 -18.50
C GLY A 465 27.24 -0.73 -19.48
N LYS A 466 26.04 -0.26 -19.15
CA LYS A 466 25.28 0.71 -19.93
C LYS A 466 24.79 1.85 -19.04
N ASP A 467 25.06 3.08 -19.46
CA ASP A 467 24.63 4.28 -18.77
C ASP A 467 23.10 4.34 -18.68
N PHE A 468 22.59 4.93 -17.61
CA PHE A 468 21.17 5.13 -17.39
C PHE A 468 20.87 6.50 -16.75
N LEU A 469 19.66 6.97 -16.93
CA LEU A 469 19.19 8.20 -16.30
C LEU A 469 18.63 7.89 -14.90
N ILE A 470 18.83 8.81 -13.97
CA ILE A 470 18.17 8.81 -12.68
C ILE A 470 17.15 9.95 -12.68
N HIS A 471 15.87 9.58 -12.65
CA HIS A 471 14.77 10.49 -12.39
C HIS A 471 14.51 10.58 -10.89
N SER A 472 13.80 11.61 -10.48
CA SER A 472 13.44 11.77 -9.06
C SER A 472 12.02 12.25 -8.90
N TYR A 473 11.49 12.06 -7.70
CA TYR A 473 10.19 12.54 -7.27
C TYR A 473 10.29 13.11 -5.83
N GLY A 474 9.25 13.78 -5.36
CA GLY A 474 9.26 14.41 -4.04
C GLY A 474 10.24 15.59 -3.92
N TYR A 475 10.61 15.93 -2.70
CA TYR A 475 11.53 17.02 -2.36
C TYR A 475 12.48 16.63 -1.23
N ALA A 476 13.73 17.06 -1.31
CA ALA A 476 14.63 17.00 -0.17
C ALA A 476 14.32 18.11 0.85
N ILE A 477 14.58 17.83 2.12
CA ILE A 477 14.42 18.82 3.21
C ILE A 477 15.78 19.17 3.77
N VAL A 478 16.05 20.48 3.88
CA VAL A 478 17.28 20.98 4.49
C VAL A 478 16.97 21.83 5.72
N PRO A 479 17.89 21.94 6.69
CA PRO A 479 17.71 22.77 7.89
C PRO A 479 17.39 24.22 7.52
N VAL A 480 16.37 24.77 8.15
CA VAL A 480 16.00 26.18 8.03
C VAL A 480 16.89 27.01 8.97
N ILE A 481 17.67 27.92 8.41
CA ILE A 481 18.47 28.88 9.15
C ILE A 481 17.85 30.27 8.94
N LYS A 482 17.32 30.82 10.02
CA LYS A 482 16.74 32.18 10.08
C LYS A 482 17.80 33.26 9.93
#